data_2e37897051252522f793d871e82a243f
#
_entry.id   2e37897051252522f793d871e82a243f
#
_cell.length_a   1.000
_cell.length_b   1.000
_cell.length_c   1.000
_cell.angle_alpha   90.00
_cell.angle_beta   90.00
_cell.angle_gamma   90.00
#
_symmetry.space_group_name_H-M   'P 1'
#
loop_
_entity.id
_entity.type
_entity.pdbx_description
1 polymer ?
#
loop_
_entity_poly.entity_id
_entity_poly.type
_entity_poly.pdbx_seq_one_letter_code
_entity_poly.pdbx_strand_id
1 'polypeptide(L)'
;MYRQQILDHYRNPRNHGELGDPTFSHEGYNPSCGDELEFDVELTEDGETIERVAFRGEGCAISQASASMLSQELPGMTLDEVADLDRDDVLEMLGVEVTPMRIKCAVLAEKVVQDGARIYEGEAEVDQTTTEDDA
;
A
#
# COMPACT_ATOMS: atom_id res chain seq x y z
N MET A 1 -17.16 0.70 -14.61
CA MET A 1 -17.81 1.34 -13.45
C MET A 1 -17.22 0.77 -12.17
N TYR A 2 -16.80 1.63 -11.29
CA TYR A 2 -16.25 1.17 -10.02
C TYR A 2 -17.37 0.82 -9.06
N ARG A 3 -17.14 -0.20 -8.25
CA ARG A 3 -18.09 -0.59 -7.23
C ARG A 3 -18.18 0.46 -6.14
N GLN A 4 -19.31 0.49 -5.45
CA GLN A 4 -19.58 1.41 -4.35
C GLN A 4 -18.47 1.37 -3.30
N GLN A 5 -17.92 0.21 -3.03
CA GLN A 5 -16.83 0.00 -2.07
C GLN A 5 -15.59 0.82 -2.43
N ILE A 6 -15.20 0.82 -3.71
CA ILE A 6 -14.04 1.60 -4.17
C ILE A 6 -14.31 3.09 -4.01
N LEU A 7 -15.49 3.55 -4.41
CA LEU A 7 -15.85 4.95 -4.28
C LEU A 7 -15.90 5.38 -2.81
N ASP A 8 -16.40 4.52 -1.93
CA ASP A 8 -16.45 4.82 -0.51
C ASP A 8 -15.05 4.98 0.07
N HIS A 9 -14.14 4.05 -0.22
CA HIS A 9 -12.75 4.15 0.25
C HIS A 9 -12.02 5.34 -0.35
N TYR A 10 -12.35 5.70 -1.57
CA TYR A 10 -11.75 6.88 -2.20
C TYR A 10 -12.22 8.18 -1.53
N ARG A 11 -13.51 8.28 -1.24
CA ARG A 11 -14.09 9.48 -0.64
C ARG A 11 -13.84 9.59 0.86
N ASN A 12 -13.78 8.45 1.54
CA ASN A 12 -13.62 8.36 2.98
C ASN A 12 -12.50 7.37 3.31
N PRO A 13 -11.24 7.68 2.99
CA PRO A 13 -10.15 6.75 3.19
C PRO A 13 -9.94 6.45 4.68
N ARG A 14 -9.70 5.17 4.97
CA ARG A 14 -9.43 4.69 6.32
C ARG A 14 -7.93 4.83 6.59
N ASN A 15 -7.59 5.12 7.85
CA ASN A 15 -6.20 5.24 8.26
C ASN A 15 -5.41 6.29 7.45
N HIS A 16 -6.10 7.30 6.97
CA HIS A 16 -5.48 8.38 6.21
C HIS A 16 -4.84 9.39 7.17
N GLY A 17 -3.58 9.72 6.92
CA GLY A 17 -2.85 10.67 7.75
C GLY A 17 -1.44 10.21 8.04
N GLU A 18 -0.97 10.51 9.24
CA GLU A 18 0.38 10.20 9.70
C GLU A 18 0.34 9.54 11.07
N LEU A 19 1.30 8.63 11.32
CA LEU A 19 1.54 8.14 12.67
C LEU A 19 2.56 9.06 13.33
N GLY A 20 2.41 9.28 14.64
CA GLY A 20 3.30 10.18 15.35
C GLY A 20 4.72 9.64 15.51
N ASP A 21 4.86 8.31 15.59
CA ASP A 21 6.15 7.67 15.83
C ASP A 21 6.19 6.32 15.11
N PRO A 22 6.22 6.31 13.78
CA PRO A 22 6.22 5.05 13.04
C PRO A 22 7.54 4.30 13.21
N THR A 23 7.47 2.97 13.15
CA THR A 23 8.67 2.14 13.16
C THR A 23 9.44 2.34 11.86
N PHE A 24 8.71 2.43 10.73
CA PHE A 24 9.32 2.81 9.46
C PHE A 24 8.29 3.52 8.59
N SER A 25 8.78 4.24 7.59
CA SER A 25 7.96 4.92 6.59
C SER A 25 8.61 4.70 5.24
N HIS A 26 7.79 4.62 4.20
CA HIS A 26 8.30 4.50 2.85
C HIS A 26 7.32 5.10 1.87
N GLU A 27 7.85 5.62 0.77
CA GLU A 27 7.04 6.23 -0.26
C GLU A 27 7.30 5.61 -1.63
N GLY A 28 6.35 5.77 -2.52
CA GLY A 28 6.48 5.31 -3.88
C GLY A 28 5.55 6.05 -4.81
N TYR A 29 5.73 5.80 -6.09
CA TYR A 29 4.95 6.47 -7.11
C TYR A 29 4.72 5.56 -8.31
N ASN A 30 3.64 5.87 -9.02
CA ASN A 30 3.29 5.24 -10.29
C ASN A 30 3.36 6.33 -11.38
N PRO A 31 4.44 6.38 -12.17
CA PRO A 31 4.61 7.47 -13.14
C PRO A 31 3.59 7.43 -14.28
N SER A 32 2.98 6.28 -14.55
CA SER A 32 2.00 6.14 -15.62
C SER A 32 0.74 6.95 -15.37
N CYS A 33 0.33 7.10 -14.10
CA CYS A 33 -0.91 7.79 -13.74
C CYS A 33 -0.68 8.97 -12.79
N GLY A 34 0.56 9.22 -12.38
CA GLY A 34 0.85 10.28 -11.43
C GLY A 34 0.43 9.99 -10.00
N ASP A 35 0.29 8.70 -9.66
CA ASP A 35 -0.05 8.32 -8.29
C ASP A 35 1.16 8.39 -7.39
N GLU A 36 0.97 8.88 -6.17
CA GLU A 36 2.00 8.92 -5.13
C GLU A 36 1.40 8.44 -3.83
N LEU A 37 2.12 7.59 -3.11
CA LEU A 37 1.68 7.08 -1.82
C LEU A 37 2.84 7.03 -0.85
N GLU A 38 2.55 7.32 0.42
CA GLU A 38 3.49 7.13 1.51
C GLU A 38 2.76 6.38 2.61
N PHE A 39 3.41 5.36 3.18
CA PHE A 39 2.88 4.61 4.31
C PHE A 39 3.78 4.76 5.52
N ASP A 40 3.15 4.99 6.68
CA ASP A 40 3.80 4.89 7.99
C ASP A 40 3.35 3.58 8.60
N VAL A 41 4.28 2.83 9.17
CA VAL A 41 3.99 1.53 9.78
C VAL A 41 4.56 1.50 11.19
N GLU A 42 3.74 1.10 12.16
CA GLU A 42 4.17 0.87 13.53
C GLU A 42 4.09 -0.63 13.80
N LEU A 43 5.17 -1.22 14.28
CA LEU A 43 5.22 -2.64 14.64
C LEU A 43 4.95 -2.82 16.12
N THR A 44 4.50 -4.02 16.48
CA THR A 44 4.38 -4.42 17.88
C THR A 44 5.77 -4.56 18.51
N GLU A 45 5.83 -4.80 19.81
CA GLU A 45 7.10 -4.91 20.54
C GLU A 45 8.03 -6.00 19.99
N ASP A 46 7.47 -7.05 19.36
CA ASP A 46 8.28 -8.11 18.79
C ASP A 46 9.04 -7.66 17.52
N GLY A 47 8.68 -6.49 16.97
CA GLY A 47 9.32 -5.97 15.76
C GLY A 47 8.99 -6.74 14.50
N GLU A 48 7.99 -7.60 14.52
CA GLU A 48 7.64 -8.47 13.40
C GLU A 48 6.19 -8.34 12.93
N THR A 49 5.30 -7.86 13.80
CA THR A 49 3.87 -7.79 13.51
C THR A 49 3.45 -6.34 13.40
N ILE A 50 2.62 -6.04 12.39
CA ILE A 50 2.11 -4.68 12.19
C ILE A 50 1.02 -4.40 13.22
N GLU A 51 1.16 -3.31 13.96
CA GLU A 51 0.16 -2.86 14.91
C GLU A 51 -0.76 -1.81 14.31
N ARG A 52 -0.19 -0.80 13.66
CA ARG A 52 -0.96 0.28 13.03
C ARG A 52 -0.27 0.76 11.77
N VAL A 53 -1.09 1.29 10.86
CA VAL A 53 -0.57 1.95 9.66
C VAL A 53 -1.34 3.24 9.42
N ALA A 54 -0.71 4.15 8.71
CA ALA A 54 -1.37 5.32 8.15
C ALA A 54 -0.80 5.55 6.77
N PHE A 55 -1.59 6.15 5.89
CA PHE A 55 -1.11 6.46 4.56
C PHE A 55 -1.59 7.83 4.12
N ARG A 56 -0.90 8.38 3.13
CA ARG A 56 -1.25 9.65 2.51
C ARG A 56 -0.70 9.67 1.10
N GLY A 57 -1.21 10.55 0.28
CA GLY A 57 -0.74 10.71 -1.09
C GLY A 57 -1.85 11.18 -2.00
N GLU A 58 -1.56 11.17 -3.28
CA GLU A 58 -2.48 11.62 -4.32
C GLU A 58 -2.49 10.61 -5.46
N GLY A 59 -3.63 10.51 -6.14
CA GLY A 59 -3.74 9.60 -7.27
C GLY A 59 -5.17 9.32 -7.64
N CYS A 60 -5.34 8.36 -8.53
CA CYS A 60 -6.66 7.97 -9.01
C CYS A 60 -7.45 7.21 -7.95
N ALA A 61 -8.74 7.02 -8.21
CA ALA A 61 -9.63 6.33 -7.28
C ALA A 61 -9.12 4.91 -6.94
N ILE A 62 -8.53 4.20 -7.92
CA ILE A 62 -8.03 2.85 -7.70
C ILE A 62 -6.84 2.85 -6.73
N SER A 63 -5.85 3.75 -6.92
CA SER A 63 -4.69 3.77 -6.03
C SER A 63 -5.09 4.17 -4.61
N GLN A 64 -5.97 5.14 -4.47
CA GLN A 64 -6.41 5.61 -3.15
C GLN A 64 -7.28 4.57 -2.44
N ALA A 65 -8.19 3.92 -3.17
CA ALA A 65 -9.03 2.87 -2.59
C ALA A 65 -8.19 1.66 -2.21
N SER A 66 -7.23 1.27 -3.04
CA SER A 66 -6.34 0.16 -2.74
C SER A 66 -5.54 0.42 -1.46
N ALA A 67 -4.97 1.62 -1.33
CA ALA A 67 -4.24 2.00 -0.12
C ALA A 67 -5.14 1.95 1.12
N SER A 68 -6.34 2.50 1.01
CA SER A 68 -7.29 2.51 2.12
C SER A 68 -7.69 1.10 2.54
N MET A 69 -8.03 0.24 1.59
CA MET A 69 -8.40 -1.14 1.87
C MET A 69 -7.24 -1.93 2.46
N LEU A 70 -6.05 -1.79 1.88
CA LEU A 70 -4.86 -2.47 2.37
C LEU A 70 -4.54 -2.02 3.80
N SER A 71 -4.71 -0.74 4.10
CA SER A 71 -4.46 -0.22 5.44
C SER A 71 -5.30 -0.91 6.51
N GLN A 72 -6.46 -1.45 6.14
CA GLN A 72 -7.31 -2.19 7.06
C GLN A 72 -6.90 -3.65 7.20
N GLU A 73 -6.24 -4.21 6.17
CA GLU A 73 -5.80 -5.60 6.17
C GLU A 73 -4.45 -5.80 6.87
N LEU A 74 -3.59 -4.78 6.84
CA LEU A 74 -2.23 -4.89 7.34
C LEU A 74 -2.10 -5.12 8.85
N PRO A 75 -2.89 -4.45 9.73
CA PRO A 75 -2.74 -4.68 11.17
C PRO A 75 -2.97 -6.15 11.53
N GLY A 76 -2.01 -6.72 12.27
CA GLY A 76 -2.03 -8.13 12.63
C GLY A 76 -1.21 -9.02 11.71
N MET A 77 -0.79 -8.50 10.56
CA MET A 77 0.08 -9.26 9.65
C MET A 77 1.52 -9.17 10.12
N THR A 78 2.26 -10.27 9.95
CA THR A 78 3.70 -10.25 10.15
C THR A 78 4.38 -9.69 8.90
N LEU A 79 5.64 -9.26 9.05
CA LEU A 79 6.39 -8.78 7.89
C LEU A 79 6.59 -9.89 6.84
N ASP A 80 6.69 -11.15 7.28
CA ASP A 80 6.77 -12.27 6.36
C ASP A 80 5.49 -12.42 5.55
N GLU A 81 4.34 -12.24 6.18
CA GLU A 81 3.05 -12.29 5.48
C GLU A 81 2.92 -11.14 4.48
N VAL A 82 3.42 -9.95 4.84
CA VAL A 82 3.43 -8.81 3.92
C VAL A 82 4.29 -9.13 2.70
N ALA A 83 5.45 -9.76 2.92
CA ALA A 83 6.34 -10.13 1.82
C ALA A 83 5.70 -11.13 0.85
N ASP A 84 4.77 -11.94 1.34
CA ASP A 84 4.08 -12.95 0.54
C ASP A 84 2.86 -12.40 -0.22
N LEU A 85 2.47 -11.16 0.03
CA LEU A 85 1.38 -10.54 -0.72
C LEU A 85 1.76 -10.43 -2.19
N ASP A 86 0.80 -10.65 -3.07
CA ASP A 86 1.03 -10.50 -4.49
C ASP A 86 -0.08 -9.69 -5.15
N ARG A 87 0.07 -9.46 -6.44
CA ARG A 87 -0.88 -8.70 -7.23
C ARG A 87 -2.29 -9.30 -7.15
N ASP A 88 -2.39 -10.62 -7.21
CA ASP A 88 -3.69 -11.28 -7.18
C ASP A 88 -4.42 -11.05 -5.86
N ASP A 89 -3.69 -11.01 -4.75
CA ASP A 89 -4.27 -10.71 -3.44
C ASP A 89 -4.90 -9.32 -3.44
N VAL A 90 -4.21 -8.34 -4.01
CA VAL A 90 -4.70 -6.97 -4.08
C VAL A 90 -5.92 -6.87 -4.99
N LEU A 91 -5.88 -7.51 -6.15
CA LEU A 91 -6.99 -7.48 -7.09
C LEU A 91 -8.23 -8.16 -6.51
N GLU A 92 -8.05 -9.25 -5.77
CA GLU A 92 -9.14 -9.92 -5.07
C GLU A 92 -9.73 -9.02 -3.98
N MET A 93 -8.88 -8.33 -3.24
CA MET A 93 -9.31 -7.37 -2.22
C MET A 93 -10.20 -6.28 -2.81
N LEU A 94 -9.82 -5.75 -3.98
CA LEU A 94 -10.59 -4.73 -4.65
C LEU A 94 -11.95 -5.25 -5.15
N GLY A 95 -12.02 -6.52 -5.52
CA GLY A 95 -13.26 -7.16 -5.90
C GLY A 95 -13.85 -6.71 -7.23
N VAL A 96 -13.05 -6.08 -8.08
CA VAL A 96 -13.47 -5.65 -9.41
C VAL A 96 -12.40 -6.00 -10.42
N GLU A 97 -12.79 -6.08 -11.70
CA GLU A 97 -11.81 -6.24 -12.75
C GLU A 97 -11.10 -4.91 -12.96
N VAL A 98 -9.79 -4.97 -13.03
CA VAL A 98 -8.95 -3.79 -13.23
C VAL A 98 -8.27 -3.93 -14.59
N THR A 99 -8.39 -2.89 -15.41
CA THR A 99 -7.75 -2.90 -16.73
C THR A 99 -6.23 -2.98 -16.56
N PRO A 100 -5.49 -3.52 -17.56
CA PRO A 100 -4.03 -3.62 -17.46
C PRO A 100 -3.35 -2.29 -17.11
N MET A 101 -3.86 -1.18 -17.63
CA MET A 101 -3.31 0.14 -17.35
C MET A 101 -3.48 0.53 -15.88
N ARG A 102 -4.56 0.07 -15.23
CA ARG A 102 -4.86 0.41 -13.84
C ARG A 102 -4.26 -0.56 -12.84
N ILE A 103 -3.71 -1.70 -13.29
CA ILE A 103 -3.07 -2.65 -12.39
C ILE A 103 -1.93 -1.98 -11.63
N LYS A 104 -1.14 -1.14 -12.30
CA LYS A 104 -0.05 -0.41 -11.63
C LYS A 104 -0.57 0.50 -10.53
N CYS A 105 -1.73 1.13 -10.72
CA CYS A 105 -2.36 1.94 -9.69
C CYS A 105 -2.77 1.07 -8.50
N ALA A 106 -3.32 -0.10 -8.79
CA ALA A 106 -3.83 -1.00 -7.74
C ALA A 106 -2.72 -1.56 -6.86
N VAL A 107 -1.55 -1.87 -7.44
CA VAL A 107 -0.48 -2.54 -6.70
C VAL A 107 0.54 -1.60 -6.06
N LEU A 108 0.43 -0.29 -6.28
CA LEU A 108 1.39 0.65 -5.73
C LEU A 108 1.46 0.55 -4.20
N ALA A 109 0.32 0.50 -3.51
CA ALA A 109 0.28 0.41 -2.05
C ALA A 109 1.00 -0.84 -1.55
N GLU A 110 0.72 -1.99 -2.16
CA GLU A 110 1.38 -3.26 -1.81
C GLU A 110 2.89 -3.13 -1.93
N LYS A 111 3.37 -2.58 -3.04
CA LYS A 111 4.81 -2.45 -3.29
C LYS A 111 5.47 -1.50 -2.31
N VAL A 112 4.81 -0.40 -1.97
CA VAL A 112 5.36 0.57 -1.02
C VAL A 112 5.56 -0.09 0.34
N VAL A 113 4.57 -0.84 0.83
CA VAL A 113 4.68 -1.49 2.13
C VAL A 113 5.71 -2.60 2.10
N GLN A 114 5.75 -3.40 1.02
CA GLN A 114 6.73 -4.48 0.89
C GLN A 114 8.16 -3.96 0.85
N ASP A 115 8.42 -2.92 0.06
CA ASP A 115 9.76 -2.33 -0.01
C ASP A 115 10.15 -1.70 1.31
N GLY A 116 9.22 -1.01 1.96
CA GLY A 116 9.46 -0.43 3.28
C GLY A 116 9.86 -1.49 4.30
N ALA A 117 9.18 -2.63 4.30
CA ALA A 117 9.50 -3.74 5.20
C ALA A 117 10.88 -4.32 4.91
N ARG A 118 11.22 -4.50 3.64
CA ARG A 118 12.55 -5.01 3.25
C ARG A 118 13.67 -4.07 3.68
N ILE A 119 13.46 -2.78 3.49
CA ILE A 119 14.44 -1.78 3.90
C ILE A 119 14.61 -1.80 5.41
N TYR A 120 13.52 -1.87 6.14
CA TYR A 120 13.55 -1.95 7.60
C TYR A 120 14.30 -3.19 8.07
N GLU A 121 14.11 -4.31 7.39
CA GLU A 121 14.80 -5.57 7.75
C GLU A 121 16.25 -5.63 7.25
N GLY A 122 16.69 -4.61 6.50
CA GLY A 122 18.05 -4.56 5.97
C GLY A 122 18.27 -5.41 4.73
N GLU A 123 17.20 -5.86 4.08
CA GLU A 123 17.27 -6.74 2.91
C GLU A 123 17.34 -5.99 1.59
N ALA A 124 17.13 -4.67 1.60
CA ALA A 124 17.12 -3.88 0.39
C ALA A 124 17.50 -2.44 0.67
N GLU A 125 17.95 -1.73 -0.37
CA GLU A 125 18.20 -0.30 -0.33
C GLU A 125 17.44 0.30 -1.50
N VAL A 126 16.30 0.93 -1.23
CA VAL A 126 15.47 1.56 -2.25
C VAL A 126 15.02 2.91 -1.70
N ASP A 127 15.41 4.00 -2.37
CA ASP A 127 15.01 5.33 -1.92
C ASP A 127 13.51 5.54 -2.06
N GLN A 128 12.94 5.02 -3.14
CA GLN A 128 11.55 5.24 -3.46
C GLN A 128 11.04 4.09 -4.32
N THR A 129 9.87 3.58 -3.98
CA THR A 129 9.23 2.53 -4.75
C THR A 129 8.64 3.10 -6.04
N THR A 130 8.73 2.33 -7.12
CA THR A 130 8.11 2.72 -8.39
C THR A 130 7.50 1.50 -9.06
N THR A 131 6.42 1.71 -9.79
CA THR A 131 5.81 0.69 -10.63
C THR A 131 6.33 0.73 -12.06
N GLU A 132 7.32 1.57 -12.33
CA GLU A 132 7.87 1.74 -13.68
C GLU A 132 8.37 0.43 -14.28
N ASP A 133 9.00 -0.42 -13.46
CA ASP A 133 9.57 -1.69 -13.91
C ASP A 133 8.58 -2.86 -13.89
N ASP A 134 7.33 -2.59 -13.54
CA ASP A 134 6.29 -3.62 -13.57
C ASP A 134 5.84 -3.86 -15.00
N ALA A 135 6.06 -5.03 -15.45
CA ALA A 135 5.64 -5.43 -16.79
C ALA A 135 4.27 -6.11 -16.76
#